data_3b5cbe71c3da0fbdc2c13d5a3f189c7e
#
_entry.id   3b5cbe71c3da0fbdc2c13d5a3f189c7e
#
_cell.length_a   1.000
_cell.length_b   1.000
_cell.length_c   1.000
_cell.angle_alpha   90.00
_cell.angle_beta   90.00
_cell.angle_gamma   90.00
#
_symmetry.space_group_name_H-M   'P 1'
#
loop_
_entity.id
_entity.type
_entity.pdbx_description
1 polymer ?
#
loop_
_entity_poly.entity_id
_entity_poly.type
_entity_poly.pdbx_seq_one_letter_code
_entity_poly.pdbx_strand_id
1 'polypeptide(L)'
;KNLLVFEQAAAMREEEKKRVKTLETVTVKGRVKSDNEKLDEAYASGLFSGGDANVFNLMNDPSANAYTDIFTYLQGKVAGLQISGGQPPSMQWRGSTPSLYLNEMQVDPGQLQNTPVSDIAMVKVFRPGSGVGFGGGAGGTIAVYTKKGSERKPDPMIKGLDQARIIGYSPVRQFYSPDYLRNPDDQNQDIRTTLDRKPYV
;
A
#
# COMPACT_ATOMS: atom_id res chain seq x y z
N LYS A 1 -28.84 30.30 -53.65
CA LYS A 1 -27.36 30.20 -53.41
C LYS A 1 -27.00 29.62 -52.06
N ASN A 2 -27.82 29.72 -51.03
CA ASN A 2 -27.46 29.24 -49.67
C ASN A 2 -27.64 27.73 -49.47
N LEU A 3 -28.54 27.07 -50.27
CA LEU A 3 -28.75 25.60 -50.11
C LEU A 3 -27.54 24.77 -50.49
N LEU A 4 -26.82 25.13 -51.54
CA LEU A 4 -25.62 24.44 -52.00
C LEU A 4 -24.46 24.53 -50.97
N VAL A 5 -24.36 25.61 -50.25
CA VAL A 5 -23.33 25.77 -49.18
C VAL A 5 -23.65 24.84 -47.99
N PHE A 6 -24.92 24.67 -47.64
CA PHE A 6 -25.32 23.77 -46.55
C PHE A 6 -25.10 22.31 -46.91
N GLU A 7 -25.39 21.90 -48.17
CA GLU A 7 -25.14 20.54 -48.63
C GLU A 7 -23.63 20.21 -48.67
N GLN A 8 -22.79 21.16 -49.13
CA GLN A 8 -21.35 20.98 -49.13
C GLN A 8 -20.78 20.90 -47.69
N ALA A 9 -21.30 21.71 -46.79
CA ALA A 9 -20.89 21.64 -45.39
C ALA A 9 -21.33 20.36 -44.69
N ALA A 10 -22.47 19.82 -45.02
CA ALA A 10 -22.95 18.52 -44.53
C ALA A 10 -22.10 17.36 -45.06
N ALA A 11 -21.76 17.38 -46.34
CA ALA A 11 -20.89 16.38 -46.93
C ALA A 11 -19.47 16.37 -46.33
N MET A 12 -18.88 17.57 -46.10
CA MET A 12 -17.59 17.68 -45.44
C MET A 12 -17.61 17.14 -43.99
N ARG A 13 -18.68 17.39 -43.23
CA ARG A 13 -18.84 16.83 -41.88
C ARG A 13 -18.98 15.31 -41.88
N GLU A 14 -19.60 14.73 -42.89
CA GLU A 14 -19.67 13.29 -43.02
C GLU A 14 -18.34 12.66 -43.39
N GLU A 15 -17.56 13.31 -44.25
CA GLU A 15 -16.19 12.87 -44.56
C GLU A 15 -15.24 12.98 -43.37
N GLU A 16 -15.34 14.05 -42.56
CA GLU A 16 -14.60 14.16 -41.32
C GLU A 16 -14.98 13.06 -40.32
N LYS A 17 -16.25 12.73 -40.16
CA LYS A 17 -16.69 11.62 -39.31
C LYS A 17 -16.14 10.27 -39.78
N LYS A 18 -15.99 10.05 -41.07
CA LYS A 18 -15.37 8.85 -41.64
C LYS A 18 -13.84 8.79 -41.41
N ARG A 19 -13.19 9.95 -41.29
CA ARG A 19 -11.74 10.05 -40.96
C ARG A 19 -11.43 9.86 -39.50
N VAL A 20 -12.39 10.08 -38.61
CA VAL A 20 -12.22 9.85 -37.17
C VAL A 20 -12.18 8.34 -36.95
N LYS A 21 -10.98 7.75 -36.94
CA LYS A 21 -10.78 6.39 -36.43
C LYS A 21 -11.09 6.43 -34.95
N THR A 22 -12.26 5.91 -34.58
CA THR A 22 -12.57 5.63 -33.18
C THR A 22 -11.58 4.57 -32.73
N LEU A 23 -10.64 4.95 -31.89
CA LEU A 23 -9.72 4.01 -31.26
C LEU A 23 -10.56 3.09 -30.37
N GLU A 24 -10.40 1.80 -30.55
CA GLU A 24 -11.02 0.81 -29.66
C GLU A 24 -10.55 1.10 -28.22
N THR A 25 -11.49 1.05 -27.29
CA THR A 25 -11.21 1.25 -25.88
C THR A 25 -10.23 0.17 -25.43
N VAL A 26 -8.99 0.54 -25.17
CA VAL A 26 -8.00 -0.36 -24.58
C VAL A 26 -8.33 -0.54 -23.10
N THR A 27 -8.94 -1.66 -22.77
CA THR A 27 -9.16 -2.03 -21.38
C THR A 27 -7.85 -2.54 -20.80
N VAL A 28 -7.16 -1.71 -20.04
CA VAL A 28 -5.97 -2.12 -19.29
C VAL A 28 -6.44 -2.92 -18.07
N LYS A 29 -6.30 -4.24 -18.13
CA LYS A 29 -6.50 -5.09 -16.97
C LYS A 29 -5.28 -4.99 -16.07
N GLY A 30 -5.32 -4.13 -15.06
CA GLY A 30 -4.31 -4.07 -14.02
C GLY A 30 -4.40 -5.32 -13.14
N ARG A 31 -3.27 -6.04 -12.93
CA ARG A 31 -3.19 -7.10 -11.92
C ARG A 31 -3.24 -6.45 -10.54
N VAL A 32 -4.18 -6.87 -9.71
CA VAL A 32 -4.20 -6.47 -8.30
C VAL A 32 -3.02 -7.15 -7.61
N LYS A 33 -2.12 -6.37 -7.04
CA LYS A 33 -0.96 -6.88 -6.28
C LYS A 33 -1.44 -7.62 -5.05
N SER A 34 -0.82 -8.75 -4.77
CA SER A 34 -1.06 -9.50 -3.52
C SER A 34 -0.59 -8.69 -2.30
N ASP A 35 -1.10 -9.02 -1.12
CA ASP A 35 -0.68 -8.34 0.11
C ASP A 35 0.80 -8.53 0.41
N ASN A 36 1.37 -9.68 0.04
CA ASN A 36 2.80 -9.93 0.16
C ASN A 36 3.63 -9.05 -0.80
N GLU A 37 3.15 -8.82 -2.03
CA GLU A 37 3.80 -7.91 -2.99
C GLU A 37 3.77 -6.46 -2.50
N LYS A 38 2.66 -6.02 -1.90
CA LYS A 38 2.55 -4.68 -1.30
C LYS A 38 3.50 -4.49 -0.13
N LEU A 39 3.63 -5.51 0.72
CA LEU A 39 4.58 -5.49 1.83
C LEU A 39 6.02 -5.48 1.34
N ASP A 40 6.34 -6.29 0.35
CA ASP A 40 7.68 -6.32 -0.25
C ASP A 40 8.08 -4.95 -0.78
N GLU A 41 7.20 -4.28 -1.51
CA GLU A 41 7.43 -2.91 -2.00
C GLU A 41 7.54 -1.85 -0.89
N ALA A 42 6.82 -2.05 0.22
CA ALA A 42 6.83 -1.10 1.33
C ALA A 42 8.07 -1.21 2.22
N TYR A 43 8.63 -2.42 2.34
CA TYR A 43 9.69 -2.72 3.29
C TYR A 43 11.04 -3.04 2.66
N ALA A 44 11.04 -3.80 1.56
CA ALA A 44 12.27 -4.23 0.91
C ALA A 44 12.77 -3.24 -0.13
N SER A 45 14.08 -3.00 -0.16
CA SER A 45 14.73 -2.14 -1.12
C SER A 45 15.93 -2.82 -1.80
N GLY A 46 16.39 -2.26 -2.92
CA GLY A 46 17.62 -2.67 -3.58
C GLY A 46 17.73 -4.17 -3.84
N LEU A 47 18.74 -4.79 -3.27
CA LEU A 47 19.05 -6.23 -3.46
C LEU A 47 17.98 -7.17 -2.86
N PHE A 48 17.22 -6.68 -1.91
CA PHE A 48 16.19 -7.47 -1.25
C PHE A 48 14.81 -7.30 -1.88
N SER A 49 14.64 -6.34 -2.80
CA SER A 49 13.39 -6.12 -3.53
C SER A 49 13.28 -7.13 -4.67
N GLY A 50 12.13 -7.77 -4.78
CA GLY A 50 11.90 -8.80 -5.80
C GLY A 50 12.66 -10.10 -5.52
N GLY A 51 13.01 -10.84 -6.58
CA GLY A 51 13.71 -12.11 -6.50
C GLY A 51 12.81 -13.29 -6.12
N ASP A 52 13.38 -14.52 -6.24
CA ASP A 52 12.70 -15.76 -5.83
C ASP A 52 12.84 -15.97 -4.32
N ALA A 53 12.04 -15.23 -3.56
CA ALA A 53 12.00 -15.32 -2.12
C ALA A 53 10.63 -15.77 -1.61
N ASN A 54 10.63 -16.51 -0.53
CA ASN A 54 9.42 -16.78 0.22
C ASN A 54 9.17 -15.60 1.18
N VAL A 55 8.05 -14.92 0.99
CA VAL A 55 7.65 -13.78 1.84
C VAL A 55 6.63 -14.28 2.87
N PHE A 56 6.96 -14.14 4.14
CA PHE A 56 6.08 -14.45 5.27
C PHE A 56 5.58 -13.14 5.88
N ASN A 57 4.27 -12.91 5.80
CA ASN A 57 3.61 -11.75 6.37
C ASN A 57 3.19 -12.05 7.81
N LEU A 58 3.94 -11.53 8.80
CA LEU A 58 3.64 -11.77 10.21
C LEU A 58 2.52 -10.86 10.74
N MET A 59 2.23 -9.76 10.04
CA MET A 59 1.13 -8.87 10.44
C MET A 59 -0.25 -9.52 10.27
N ASN A 60 -0.38 -10.39 9.26
CA ASN A 60 -1.62 -11.07 8.93
C ASN A 60 -1.62 -12.56 9.34
N ASP A 61 -0.52 -13.08 9.91
CA ASP A 61 -0.43 -14.46 10.38
C ASP A 61 -0.77 -14.54 11.88
N PRO A 62 -1.97 -15.01 12.25
CA PRO A 62 -2.35 -15.13 13.66
C PRO A 62 -1.48 -16.14 14.42
N SER A 63 -0.87 -17.11 13.71
CA SER A 63 0.02 -18.10 14.31
C SER A 63 1.36 -17.50 14.73
N ALA A 64 1.77 -16.36 14.16
CA ALA A 64 3.05 -15.73 14.51
C ALA A 64 3.13 -15.33 15.99
N ASN A 65 2.01 -14.91 16.56
CA ASN A 65 1.96 -14.50 17.98
C ASN A 65 2.12 -15.67 18.98
N ALA A 66 2.00 -16.91 18.50
CA ALA A 66 2.19 -18.10 19.34
C ALA A 66 3.68 -18.44 19.55
N TYR A 67 4.57 -17.83 18.78
CA TYR A 67 6.00 -18.08 18.85
C TYR A 67 6.71 -16.98 19.65
N THR A 68 7.58 -17.38 20.55
CA THR A 68 8.36 -16.46 21.38
C THR A 68 9.50 -15.80 20.61
N ASP A 69 10.10 -16.54 19.69
CA ASP A 69 11.22 -16.07 18.87
C ASP A 69 11.01 -16.41 17.38
N ILE A 70 11.65 -15.64 16.54
CA ILE A 70 11.53 -15.76 15.09
C ILE A 70 12.13 -17.07 14.55
N PHE A 71 13.10 -17.64 15.24
CA PHE A 71 13.77 -18.84 14.80
C PHE A 71 12.85 -20.07 14.90
N THR A 72 12.12 -20.19 15.99
CA THR A 72 11.12 -21.23 16.19
C THR A 72 10.01 -21.11 15.14
N TYR A 73 9.58 -19.90 14.83
CA TYR A 73 8.62 -19.65 13.75
C TYR A 73 9.16 -20.12 12.38
N LEU A 74 10.39 -19.74 12.04
CA LEU A 74 11.00 -20.09 10.75
C LEU A 74 11.27 -21.57 10.60
N GLN A 75 11.67 -22.27 11.67
CA GLN A 75 11.89 -23.70 11.66
C GLN A 75 10.64 -24.49 11.22
N GLY A 76 9.46 -24.01 11.63
CA GLY A 76 8.18 -24.60 11.21
C GLY A 76 7.74 -24.25 9.78
N LYS A 77 8.23 -23.14 9.22
CA LYS A 77 7.78 -22.60 7.91
C LYS A 77 8.78 -22.83 6.77
N VAL A 78 10.06 -22.93 7.06
CA VAL A 78 11.12 -23.02 6.05
C VAL A 78 11.66 -24.45 5.96
N ALA A 79 11.36 -25.12 4.87
CA ALA A 79 11.79 -26.51 4.68
C ALA A 79 13.33 -26.61 4.59
N GLY A 80 13.88 -27.53 5.41
CA GLY A 80 15.32 -27.81 5.44
C GLY A 80 16.16 -26.83 6.24
N LEU A 81 15.55 -25.84 6.90
CA LEU A 81 16.21 -25.01 7.89
C LEU A 81 16.29 -25.74 9.22
N GLN A 82 17.50 -25.96 9.71
CA GLN A 82 17.77 -26.56 11.00
C GLN A 82 18.28 -25.48 11.95
N ILE A 83 17.66 -25.38 13.09
CA ILE A 83 18.04 -24.44 14.14
C ILE A 83 18.35 -25.25 15.38
N SER A 84 19.59 -25.17 15.85
CA SER A 84 20.05 -25.84 17.05
C SER A 84 19.97 -24.86 18.21
N GLY A 85 19.42 -25.33 19.34
CA GLY A 85 19.33 -24.53 20.56
C GLY A 85 20.73 -24.15 21.06
N GLY A 86 20.85 -22.92 21.49
CA GLY A 86 22.07 -22.34 22.04
C GLY A 86 21.88 -20.83 22.24
N GLN A 87 22.83 -20.19 22.91
CA GLN A 87 22.85 -18.75 23.02
C GLN A 87 24.23 -18.24 22.56
N PRO A 88 24.32 -17.74 21.32
CA PRO A 88 23.29 -17.57 20.30
C PRO A 88 22.91 -18.89 19.59
N PRO A 89 21.72 -18.97 18.98
CA PRO A 89 21.28 -20.15 18.25
C PRO A 89 22.14 -20.34 16.98
N SER A 90 22.43 -21.61 16.68
CA SER A 90 23.14 -21.99 15.47
C SER A 90 22.13 -22.40 14.40
N MET A 91 22.33 -21.88 13.19
CA MET A 91 21.45 -22.20 12.06
C MET A 91 22.21 -22.87 10.93
N GLN A 92 21.58 -23.84 10.32
CA GLN A 92 22.07 -24.51 9.12
C GLN A 92 20.93 -24.68 8.13
N TRP A 93 21.17 -24.30 6.90
CA TRP A 93 20.26 -24.56 5.81
C TRP A 93 20.99 -25.31 4.70
N ARG A 94 20.57 -26.56 4.50
CA ARG A 94 21.24 -27.46 3.57
C ARG A 94 22.75 -27.60 3.81
N GLY A 95 23.15 -27.62 5.08
CA GLY A 95 24.55 -27.78 5.46
C GLY A 95 25.40 -26.51 5.46
N SER A 96 24.82 -25.36 5.16
CA SER A 96 25.52 -24.06 5.18
C SER A 96 24.80 -23.07 6.09
N THR A 97 25.53 -22.14 6.68
CA THR A 97 24.95 -21.09 7.53
C THR A 97 24.31 -20.00 6.68
N PRO A 98 23.02 -19.67 6.86
CA PRO A 98 22.37 -18.58 6.17
C PRO A 98 22.87 -17.22 6.65
N SER A 99 22.88 -16.22 5.75
CA SER A 99 23.14 -14.84 6.12
C SER A 99 21.88 -14.19 6.67
N LEU A 100 22.00 -13.50 7.80
CA LEU A 100 20.88 -12.86 8.50
C LEU A 100 20.92 -11.35 8.33
N TYR A 101 19.75 -10.77 8.07
CA TYR A 101 19.58 -9.34 7.94
C TYR A 101 18.38 -8.86 8.77
N LEU A 102 18.56 -7.74 9.46
CA LEU A 102 17.50 -7.01 10.13
C LEU A 102 17.40 -5.62 9.49
N ASN A 103 16.25 -5.30 8.89
CA ASN A 103 16.06 -4.07 8.14
C ASN A 103 17.20 -3.78 7.15
N GLU A 104 17.60 -4.81 6.39
CA GLU A 104 18.67 -4.80 5.36
C GLU A 104 20.09 -4.62 5.88
N MET A 105 20.28 -4.58 7.20
CA MET A 105 21.61 -4.61 7.82
C MET A 105 21.94 -6.03 8.27
N GLN A 106 23.15 -6.48 7.95
CA GLN A 106 23.62 -7.80 8.37
C GLN A 106 23.73 -7.84 9.90
N VAL A 107 23.20 -8.90 10.48
CA VAL A 107 23.14 -9.08 11.94
C VAL A 107 23.55 -10.50 12.35
N ASP A 108 23.97 -10.61 13.59
CA ASP A 108 24.24 -11.91 14.22
C ASP A 108 22.95 -12.58 14.72
N PRO A 109 22.93 -13.92 14.85
CA PRO A 109 21.78 -14.64 15.37
C PRO A 109 21.30 -14.13 16.74
N GLY A 110 22.21 -13.71 17.62
CA GLY A 110 21.87 -13.19 18.93
C GLY A 110 21.07 -11.89 18.91
N GLN A 111 21.35 -10.99 17.94
CA GLN A 111 20.60 -9.76 17.78
C GLN A 111 19.18 -10.05 17.30
N LEU A 112 19.03 -10.99 16.37
CA LEU A 112 17.74 -11.38 15.85
C LEU A 112 16.88 -12.10 16.88
N GLN A 113 17.49 -12.91 17.75
CA GLN A 113 16.82 -13.60 18.87
C GLN A 113 16.17 -12.61 19.85
N ASN A 114 16.80 -11.46 20.07
CA ASN A 114 16.29 -10.42 20.96
C ASN A 114 15.17 -9.57 20.35
N THR A 115 14.84 -9.79 19.08
CA THR A 115 13.74 -9.08 18.41
C THR A 115 12.44 -9.83 18.63
N PRO A 116 11.46 -9.24 19.36
CA PRO A 116 10.17 -9.91 19.60
C PRO A 116 9.44 -10.14 18.27
N VAL A 117 8.80 -11.28 18.14
CA VAL A 117 8.00 -11.63 16.94
C VAL A 117 6.87 -10.63 16.72
N SER A 118 6.32 -10.06 17.80
CA SER A 118 5.29 -9.00 17.74
C SER A 118 5.73 -7.73 17.00
N ASP A 119 7.03 -7.45 16.99
CA ASP A 119 7.59 -6.26 16.35
C ASP A 119 7.99 -6.51 14.89
N ILE A 120 7.92 -7.75 14.43
CA ILE A 120 8.25 -8.12 13.07
C ILE A 120 7.03 -7.95 12.17
N ALA A 121 7.22 -7.26 11.04
CA ALA A 121 6.21 -7.08 10.03
C ALA A 121 6.23 -8.21 9.01
N MET A 122 7.44 -8.53 8.53
CA MET A 122 7.62 -9.47 7.44
C MET A 122 8.99 -10.16 7.55
N VAL A 123 9.04 -11.39 7.10
CA VAL A 123 10.31 -12.12 6.89
C VAL A 123 10.40 -12.56 5.45
N LYS A 124 11.53 -12.29 4.83
CA LYS A 124 11.84 -12.67 3.46
C LYS A 124 12.98 -13.69 3.47
N VAL A 125 12.72 -14.83 2.87
CA VAL A 125 13.65 -15.96 2.90
C VAL A 125 14.08 -16.31 1.48
N PHE A 126 15.33 -16.04 1.17
CA PHE A 126 15.97 -16.35 -0.12
C PHE A 126 16.66 -17.69 -0.02
N ARG A 127 16.31 -18.58 -0.93
CA ARG A 127 16.86 -19.95 -0.95
C ARG A 127 18.38 -19.95 -1.17
N PRO A 128 19.08 -21.01 -0.70
CA PRO A 128 20.46 -21.21 -1.04
C PRO A 128 20.70 -21.17 -2.55
N GLY A 129 21.70 -20.38 -2.97
CA GLY A 129 22.00 -20.19 -4.39
C GLY A 129 21.23 -19.07 -5.11
N SER A 130 20.37 -18.32 -4.43
CA SER A 130 19.62 -17.19 -5.04
C SER A 130 20.49 -15.99 -5.38
N GLY A 131 21.72 -15.93 -4.84
CA GLY A 131 22.66 -14.83 -5.10
C GLY A 131 22.30 -13.50 -4.47
N VAL A 132 21.26 -13.46 -3.64
CA VAL A 132 20.79 -12.24 -2.96
C VAL A 132 21.51 -12.04 -1.64
N GLY A 133 21.88 -10.79 -1.36
CA GLY A 133 22.60 -10.39 -0.16
C GLY A 133 24.10 -10.28 -0.36
N PHE A 134 24.77 -9.51 0.48
CA PHE A 134 26.22 -9.39 0.53
C PHE A 134 26.80 -10.70 1.09
N GLY A 135 27.35 -11.54 0.25
CA GLY A 135 27.85 -12.84 0.65
C GLY A 135 26.86 -13.98 0.37
N GLY A 136 26.01 -13.83 -0.65
CA GLY A 136 25.00 -14.83 -1.10
C GLY A 136 25.56 -16.24 -1.18
N GLY A 137 25.94 -16.73 0.00
CA GLY A 137 26.59 -17.98 0.25
C GLY A 137 25.68 -19.16 -0.02
N ALA A 138 26.27 -20.32 -0.02
CA ALA A 138 25.57 -21.60 -0.15
C ALA A 138 24.41 -21.80 0.85
N GLY A 139 24.36 -20.99 1.93
CA GLY A 139 23.37 -21.08 3.00
C GLY A 139 22.07 -20.31 2.80
N GLY A 140 21.96 -19.49 1.74
CA GLY A 140 20.79 -18.61 1.55
C GLY A 140 20.81 -17.37 2.44
N THR A 141 19.71 -16.58 2.37
CA THR A 141 19.59 -15.31 3.10
C THR A 141 18.23 -15.21 3.77
N ILE A 142 18.19 -14.77 5.00
CA ILE A 142 16.99 -14.48 5.76
C ILE A 142 16.99 -13.00 6.13
N ALA A 143 16.05 -12.25 5.59
CA ALA A 143 15.87 -10.82 5.88
C ALA A 143 14.60 -10.62 6.70
N VAL A 144 14.75 -10.01 7.87
CA VAL A 144 13.67 -9.70 8.80
C VAL A 144 13.42 -8.20 8.80
N TYR A 145 12.17 -7.81 8.72
CA TYR A 145 11.76 -6.42 8.70
C TYR A 145 10.84 -6.14 9.89
N THR A 146 11.18 -5.11 10.65
CA THR A 146 10.38 -4.68 11.79
C THR A 146 9.27 -3.73 11.37
N LYS A 147 8.17 -3.73 12.12
CA LYS A 147 7.04 -2.84 11.90
C LYS A 147 7.47 -1.37 11.95
N LYS A 148 7.03 -0.60 10.96
CA LYS A 148 7.18 0.85 10.99
C LYS A 148 6.26 1.44 12.06
N GLY A 149 6.66 2.54 12.70
CA GLY A 149 5.92 3.09 13.84
C GLY A 149 4.45 3.41 13.56
N SER A 150 4.09 3.71 12.31
CA SER A 150 2.70 3.93 11.87
C SER A 150 1.83 2.67 11.83
N GLU A 151 2.43 1.49 11.86
CA GLU A 151 1.76 0.19 11.71
C GLU A 151 1.64 -0.57 13.04
N ARG A 152 2.25 -0.06 14.10
CA ARG A 152 2.01 -0.59 15.44
C ARG A 152 0.55 -0.34 15.79
N LYS A 153 -0.23 -1.42 15.85
CA LYS A 153 -1.58 -1.32 16.39
C LYS A 153 -1.44 -0.83 17.83
N PRO A 154 -2.11 0.27 18.22
CA PRO A 154 -2.11 0.69 19.61
C PRO A 154 -2.60 -0.47 20.46
N ASP A 155 -1.88 -0.76 21.55
CA ASP A 155 -2.27 -1.79 22.51
C ASP A 155 -3.70 -1.48 22.99
N PRO A 156 -4.67 -2.41 22.81
CA PRO A 156 -6.05 -2.18 23.25
C PRO A 156 -6.17 -1.98 24.77
N MET A 157 -5.09 -2.25 25.52
CA MET A 157 -5.04 -2.01 26.96
C MET A 157 -4.63 -0.59 27.36
N ILE A 158 -4.17 0.25 26.44
CA ILE A 158 -3.98 1.68 26.73
C ILE A 158 -5.36 2.36 26.71
N LYS A 159 -6.13 2.09 27.75
CA LYS A 159 -7.40 2.79 28.03
C LYS A 159 -7.05 4.19 28.51
N GLY A 160 -7.20 5.18 27.68
CA GLY A 160 -7.04 6.56 28.12
C GLY A 160 -7.01 7.61 27.00
N LEU A 161 -6.78 7.21 25.76
CA LEU A 161 -6.83 8.12 24.62
C LEU A 161 -7.73 7.50 23.55
N ASP A 162 -8.98 7.95 23.51
CA ASP A 162 -9.88 7.64 22.42
C ASP A 162 -9.60 8.59 21.27
N GLN A 163 -9.24 8.05 20.11
CA GLN A 163 -8.94 8.83 18.92
C GLN A 163 -10.24 9.03 18.14
N ALA A 164 -10.97 10.09 18.46
CA ALA A 164 -12.12 10.50 17.69
C ALA A 164 -11.66 11.23 16.41
N ARG A 165 -11.87 10.63 15.25
CA ARG A 165 -11.68 11.30 13.96
C ARG A 165 -12.90 12.16 13.69
N ILE A 166 -12.82 13.45 14.03
CA ILE A 166 -13.86 14.42 13.71
C ILE A 166 -13.69 14.81 12.25
N ILE A 167 -14.58 14.33 11.40
CA ILE A 167 -14.68 14.81 10.03
C ILE A 167 -15.42 16.14 10.10
N GLY A 168 -14.67 17.23 10.06
CA GLY A 168 -15.25 18.56 9.96
C GLY A 168 -16.04 18.69 8.66
N TYR A 169 -17.34 18.85 8.77
CA TYR A 169 -18.19 19.19 7.64
C TYR A 169 -18.08 20.70 7.42
N SER A 170 -17.40 21.11 6.37
CA SER A 170 -17.44 22.49 5.89
C SER A 170 -18.54 22.55 4.83
N PRO A 171 -19.70 23.14 5.11
CA PRO A 171 -20.72 23.32 4.08
C PRO A 171 -20.15 24.26 3.02
N VAL A 172 -20.09 23.76 1.79
CA VAL A 172 -19.74 24.60 0.65
C VAL A 172 -20.81 25.66 0.54
N ARG A 173 -20.50 26.89 0.91
CA ARG A 173 -21.38 28.03 0.70
C ARG A 173 -21.43 28.31 -0.80
N GLN A 174 -22.52 27.94 -1.42
CA GLN A 174 -22.79 28.41 -2.77
C GLN A 174 -23.20 29.88 -2.65
N PHE A 175 -22.44 30.75 -3.28
CA PHE A 175 -22.88 32.14 -3.42
C PHE A 175 -24.07 32.17 -4.37
N TYR A 176 -25.18 32.66 -3.88
CA TYR A 176 -26.33 32.95 -4.72
C TYR A 176 -25.95 34.07 -5.69
N SER A 177 -25.84 33.72 -6.95
CA SER A 177 -25.64 34.69 -8.05
C SER A 177 -26.92 34.66 -8.87
N PRO A 178 -27.82 35.63 -8.72
CA PRO A 178 -29.05 35.69 -9.50
C PRO A 178 -28.71 35.94 -10.96
N ASP A 179 -29.25 35.12 -11.85
CA ASP A 179 -29.14 35.28 -13.29
C ASP A 179 -30.32 36.09 -13.80
N TYR A 180 -30.18 37.41 -13.78
CA TYR A 180 -31.20 38.37 -14.21
C TYR A 180 -31.60 38.26 -15.69
N LEU A 181 -30.83 37.57 -16.50
CA LEU A 181 -31.15 37.35 -17.90
C LEU A 181 -32.08 36.15 -18.11
N ARG A 182 -32.09 35.23 -17.20
CA ARG A 182 -32.90 33.97 -17.28
C ARG A 182 -34.23 34.07 -16.54
N ASN A 183 -34.27 34.79 -15.42
CA ASN A 183 -35.45 34.96 -14.57
C ASN A 183 -35.75 36.43 -14.37
N PRO A 184 -36.58 37.07 -15.21
CA PRO A 184 -36.97 38.47 -15.03
C PRO A 184 -37.74 38.74 -13.74
N ASP A 185 -38.35 37.73 -13.12
CA ASP A 185 -39.06 37.84 -11.83
C ASP A 185 -38.10 38.10 -10.64
N ASP A 186 -36.84 37.72 -10.76
CA ASP A 186 -35.81 38.00 -9.74
C ASP A 186 -35.45 39.47 -9.66
N GLN A 187 -35.79 40.29 -10.66
CA GLN A 187 -35.57 41.74 -10.65
C GLN A 187 -36.50 42.47 -9.68
N ASN A 188 -37.65 41.88 -9.34
CA ASN A 188 -38.65 42.48 -8.46
C ASN A 188 -38.55 42.04 -7.00
N GLN A 189 -37.72 41.02 -6.70
CA GLN A 189 -37.44 40.65 -5.33
C GLN A 189 -36.29 41.52 -4.81
N ASP A 190 -36.62 42.51 -4.00
CA ASP A 190 -35.62 43.27 -3.29
C ASP A 190 -34.88 42.31 -2.32
N ILE A 191 -33.71 41.86 -2.76
CA ILE A 191 -32.83 40.88 -2.04
C ILE A 191 -32.54 41.35 -0.61
N ARG A 192 -32.70 42.66 -0.34
CA ARG A 192 -32.51 43.24 0.98
C ARG A 192 -33.64 42.93 1.96
N THR A 193 -34.81 42.55 1.46
CA THR A 193 -35.96 42.22 2.29
C THR A 193 -36.07 40.74 2.60
N THR A 194 -35.43 39.87 1.82
CA THR A 194 -35.46 38.39 2.02
C THR A 194 -34.27 37.88 2.82
N LEU A 195 -33.32 38.72 3.19
CA LEU A 195 -32.31 38.34 4.19
C LEU A 195 -32.99 38.21 5.56
N ASP A 196 -33.49 37.01 5.78
CA ASP A 196 -33.99 36.55 7.05
C ASP A 196 -32.92 36.76 8.11
N ARG A 197 -33.11 37.83 8.92
CA ARG A 197 -32.24 38.17 10.04
C ARG A 197 -32.51 37.20 11.19
N LYS A 198 -32.19 35.93 10.99
CA LYS A 198 -32.14 35.02 12.14
C LYS A 198 -30.83 35.28 12.87
N PRO A 199 -30.90 35.72 14.12
CA PRO A 199 -29.69 35.84 14.91
C PRO A 199 -29.07 34.47 15.06
N TYR A 200 -27.76 34.39 14.81
CA TYR A 200 -26.99 33.21 15.15
C TYR A 200 -27.05 33.03 16.66
N VAL A 201 -27.68 31.96 17.10
CA VAL A 201 -27.63 31.48 18.49
C VAL A 201 -26.48 30.49 18.58
#